data_b79acc71288015c8a360777b9c6ca456
#
_entry.id   b79acc71288015c8a360777b9c6ca456
#
_cell.length_a   1.000
_cell.length_b   1.000
_cell.length_c   1.000
_cell.angle_alpha   90.00
_cell.angle_beta   90.00
_cell.angle_gamma   90.00
#
_symmetry.space_group_name_H-M   'P 1'
#
loop_
_entity.id
_entity.type
_entity.pdbx_description
1 polymer ?
#
loop_
_entity_poly.entity_id
_entity_poly.type
_entity_poly.pdbx_seq_one_letter_code
_entity_poly.pdbx_strand_id
1 'polypeptide(L)'
;MKTTTINAVLAISLLLAGCGKKTTPPSSTPSTAAPVTQSAMTAWQQGDTPKAVSSFVETDWSSRPLFASSSTLSLTEDQFKALSDAERQAKSAEMVSQLDSLKQLAAAVAQAGRDAASKGDTAQARKYFTSLKQCGTALDSPDCLRIVQGVGQALKKKADTEFGKIGQ
;
A
#
# COMPACT_ATOMS: atom_id res chain seq x y z
N MET A 1 -10.88 -48.82 -13.40
CA MET A 1 -12.32 -48.58 -13.26
C MET A 1 -12.52 -47.08 -13.32
N LYS A 2 -12.87 -46.53 -14.50
CA LYS A 2 -14.21 -46.17 -14.98
C LYS A 2 -14.93 -45.35 -13.90
N THR A 3 -15.34 -44.10 -14.13
CA THR A 3 -16.23 -43.56 -15.17
C THR A 3 -16.14 -42.04 -15.21
N THR A 4 -15.94 -41.48 -16.31
CA THR A 4 -16.51 -40.42 -17.12
C THR A 4 -17.96 -40.04 -16.74
N THR A 5 -18.27 -38.76 -16.61
CA THR A 5 -19.56 -38.21 -17.08
C THR A 5 -19.42 -36.75 -17.56
N ILE A 6 -19.73 -36.59 -18.80
CA ILE A 6 -19.98 -35.40 -19.63
C ILE A 6 -21.45 -35.01 -19.42
N ASN A 7 -21.75 -33.70 -19.42
CA ASN A 7 -22.99 -33.12 -19.98
C ASN A 7 -22.85 -31.59 -19.95
N ALA A 8 -22.75 -30.95 -21.06
CA ALA A 8 -23.68 -30.64 -22.14
C ALA A 8 -24.43 -29.31 -21.91
N VAL A 9 -23.96 -28.34 -22.59
CA VAL A 9 -24.64 -27.36 -23.51
C VAL A 9 -26.10 -26.98 -23.17
N LEU A 10 -26.36 -25.70 -23.00
CA LEU A 10 -27.54 -25.07 -23.60
C LEU A 10 -27.26 -23.58 -23.93
N ALA A 11 -27.20 -23.31 -25.19
CA ALA A 11 -27.24 -21.95 -25.75
C ALA A 11 -28.71 -21.53 -25.83
N ILE A 12 -29.06 -20.34 -25.40
CA ILE A 12 -30.29 -19.67 -25.83
C ILE A 12 -29.96 -18.24 -26.22
N SER A 13 -29.97 -18.02 -27.52
CA SER A 13 -30.00 -16.70 -28.13
C SER A 13 -31.42 -16.15 -28.05
N LEU A 14 -31.59 -14.92 -27.57
CA LEU A 14 -32.78 -14.12 -27.88
C LEU A 14 -32.35 -12.69 -28.23
N LEU A 15 -32.46 -12.38 -29.52
CA LEU A 15 -32.47 -11.04 -30.06
C LEU A 15 -33.79 -10.36 -29.70
N LEU A 16 -33.72 -9.16 -29.12
CA LEU A 16 -34.82 -8.19 -29.22
C LEU A 16 -34.23 -6.79 -29.36
N ALA A 17 -34.43 -6.25 -30.55
CA ALA A 17 -34.18 -4.86 -30.87
C ALA A 17 -35.18 -3.97 -30.12
N GLY A 18 -34.67 -2.89 -29.52
CA GLY A 18 -35.48 -1.86 -28.90
C GLY A 18 -34.74 -0.53 -28.93
N CYS A 19 -34.96 0.27 -29.97
CA CYS A 19 -34.56 1.69 -29.98
C CYS A 19 -35.25 2.46 -28.90
N GLY A 20 -34.49 3.06 -27.97
CA GLY A 20 -34.98 4.02 -27.00
C GLY A 20 -33.82 4.93 -26.59
N LYS A 21 -33.67 6.08 -27.28
CA LYS A 21 -32.83 7.18 -26.82
C LYS A 21 -33.33 7.67 -25.46
N LYS A 22 -32.65 7.31 -24.38
CA LYS A 22 -32.66 8.03 -23.14
C LYS A 22 -31.21 8.36 -22.79
N THR A 23 -30.85 9.60 -23.01
CA THR A 23 -29.65 10.21 -22.45
C THR A 23 -29.76 10.17 -20.92
N THR A 24 -29.16 9.14 -20.34
CA THR A 24 -28.89 9.10 -18.88
C THR A 24 -27.63 9.92 -18.67
N PRO A 25 -27.63 10.92 -17.76
CA PRO A 25 -26.41 11.62 -17.40
C PRO A 25 -25.42 10.61 -16.82
N PRO A 26 -24.10 10.75 -17.05
CA PRO A 26 -23.13 9.85 -16.47
C PRO A 26 -23.24 9.96 -14.95
N SER A 27 -23.68 8.88 -14.33
CA SER A 27 -23.58 8.68 -12.88
C SER A 27 -22.09 8.62 -12.58
N SER A 28 -21.51 9.74 -12.18
CA SER A 28 -20.18 9.80 -11.59
C SER A 28 -20.26 9.12 -10.22
N THR A 29 -20.18 7.80 -10.23
CA THR A 29 -19.84 7.03 -9.02
C THR A 29 -18.49 7.58 -8.56
N PRO A 30 -18.36 8.08 -7.32
CA PRO A 30 -17.06 8.47 -6.82
C PRO A 30 -16.15 7.24 -6.90
N SER A 31 -15.19 7.27 -7.81
CA SER A 31 -14.13 6.26 -7.88
C SER A 31 -13.39 6.35 -6.56
N THR A 32 -13.72 5.47 -5.61
CA THR A 32 -12.95 5.33 -4.38
C THR A 32 -11.59 4.79 -4.79
N ALA A 33 -10.64 5.69 -5.02
CA ALA A 33 -9.28 5.32 -5.36
C ALA A 33 -8.76 4.34 -4.30
N ALA A 34 -8.19 3.23 -4.77
CA ALA A 34 -7.60 2.25 -3.85
C ALA A 34 -6.46 2.93 -3.06
N PRO A 35 -6.29 2.58 -1.77
CA PRO A 35 -5.19 3.11 -0.96
C PRO A 35 -3.84 2.81 -1.61
N VAL A 36 -2.95 3.80 -1.65
CA VAL A 36 -1.66 3.66 -2.36
C VAL A 36 -0.77 2.56 -1.77
N THR A 37 -0.88 2.28 -0.46
CA THR A 37 -0.13 1.20 0.20
C THR A 37 -0.70 -0.20 -0.05
N GLN A 38 -1.90 -0.31 -0.62
CA GLN A 38 -2.66 -1.57 -0.66
C GLN A 38 -1.91 -2.70 -1.35
N SER A 39 -1.37 -2.47 -2.54
CA SER A 39 -0.70 -3.51 -3.33
C SER A 39 0.53 -4.07 -2.61
N ALA A 40 1.39 -3.19 -2.09
CA ALA A 40 2.61 -3.57 -1.40
C ALA A 40 2.30 -4.30 -0.08
N MET A 41 1.35 -3.81 0.71
CA MET A 41 0.98 -4.43 1.98
C MET A 41 0.26 -5.77 1.79
N THR A 42 -0.58 -5.90 0.76
CA THR A 42 -1.25 -7.18 0.45
C THR A 42 -0.23 -8.24 0.04
N ALA A 43 0.71 -7.92 -0.85
CA ALA A 43 1.77 -8.84 -1.25
C ALA A 43 2.65 -9.24 -0.05
N TRP A 44 2.96 -8.28 0.84
CA TRP A 44 3.71 -8.53 2.06
C TRP A 44 3.00 -9.52 2.98
N GLN A 45 1.70 -9.34 3.23
CA GLN A 45 0.87 -10.23 4.06
C GLN A 45 0.73 -11.64 3.47
N GLN A 46 0.81 -11.76 2.14
CA GLN A 46 0.83 -13.04 1.43
C GLN A 46 2.19 -13.73 1.45
N GLY A 47 3.23 -13.11 2.02
CA GLY A 47 4.60 -13.64 2.04
C GLY A 47 5.35 -13.46 0.71
N ASP A 48 4.77 -12.79 -0.27
CA ASP A 48 5.40 -12.50 -1.57
C ASP A 48 6.31 -11.26 -1.46
N THR A 49 7.46 -11.47 -0.80
CA THR A 49 8.42 -10.39 -0.56
C THR A 49 8.91 -9.71 -1.85
N PRO A 50 9.26 -10.42 -2.94
CA PRO A 50 9.69 -9.76 -4.17
C PRO A 50 8.62 -8.83 -4.74
N LYS A 51 7.37 -9.29 -4.80
CA LYS A 51 6.24 -8.49 -5.28
C LYS A 51 5.93 -7.31 -4.36
N ALA A 52 6.01 -7.50 -3.04
CA ALA A 52 5.80 -6.44 -2.07
C ALA A 52 6.84 -5.31 -2.23
N VAL A 53 8.12 -5.67 -2.39
CA VAL A 53 9.22 -4.73 -2.62
C VAL A 53 9.06 -3.99 -3.95
N SER A 54 8.72 -4.69 -5.03
CA SER A 54 8.47 -4.07 -6.35
C SER A 54 7.28 -3.10 -6.27
N SER A 55 6.14 -3.54 -5.73
CA SER A 55 4.96 -2.68 -5.55
C SER A 55 5.25 -1.46 -4.67
N PHE A 56 6.08 -1.61 -3.62
CA PHE A 56 6.48 -0.48 -2.78
C PHE A 56 7.26 0.58 -3.58
N VAL A 57 8.17 0.15 -4.45
CA VAL A 57 8.98 1.07 -5.28
C VAL A 57 8.14 1.75 -6.37
N GLU A 58 7.14 1.06 -6.88
CA GLU A 58 6.23 1.56 -7.91
C GLU A 58 5.10 2.46 -7.33
N THR A 59 4.96 2.48 -6.00
CA THR A 59 3.94 3.26 -5.33
C THR A 59 4.17 4.76 -5.53
N ASP A 60 3.14 5.48 -5.98
CA ASP A 60 3.11 6.94 -5.96
C ASP A 60 2.78 7.45 -4.54
N TRP A 61 3.83 7.67 -3.75
CA TRP A 61 3.71 8.14 -2.36
C TRP A 61 3.16 9.56 -2.21
N SER A 62 2.99 10.30 -3.31
CA SER A 62 2.35 11.62 -3.30
C SER A 62 0.82 11.53 -3.32
N SER A 63 0.29 10.41 -3.80
CA SER A 63 -1.15 10.16 -3.92
C SER A 63 -1.83 9.90 -2.57
N ARG A 64 -3.14 10.11 -2.52
CA ARG A 64 -3.99 9.89 -1.33
C ARG A 64 -5.23 9.07 -1.72
N PRO A 65 -5.83 8.31 -0.80
CA PRO A 65 -5.40 8.09 0.60
C PRO A 65 -4.21 7.13 0.69
N LEU A 66 -3.34 7.32 1.70
CA LEU A 66 -2.22 6.40 1.95
C LEU A 66 -2.72 5.03 2.42
N PHE A 67 -3.68 5.03 3.32
CA PHE A 67 -4.24 3.83 3.94
C PHE A 67 -5.73 3.71 3.64
N ALA A 68 -6.26 2.49 3.71
CA ALA A 68 -7.71 2.27 3.64
C ALA A 68 -8.41 3.04 4.76
N SER A 69 -9.60 3.57 4.48
CA SER A 69 -10.41 4.28 5.48
C SER A 69 -10.77 3.40 6.69
N SER A 70 -10.80 2.09 6.52
CA SER A 70 -10.98 1.11 7.60
C SER A 70 -9.71 0.87 8.43
N SER A 71 -8.54 1.31 7.96
CA SER A 71 -7.27 1.15 8.68
C SER A 71 -7.19 2.13 9.85
N THR A 72 -6.68 1.66 10.98
CA THR A 72 -6.40 2.51 12.14
C THR A 72 -5.34 3.58 11.81
N LEU A 73 -4.46 3.33 10.85
CA LEU A 73 -3.45 4.30 10.40
C LEU A 73 -4.04 5.48 9.61
N SER A 74 -5.32 5.40 9.19
CA SER A 74 -6.02 6.49 8.52
C SER A 74 -6.68 7.48 9.48
N LEU A 75 -6.72 7.19 10.79
CA LEU A 75 -7.31 8.06 11.79
C LEU A 75 -6.47 9.33 11.95
N THR A 76 -7.16 10.45 12.17
CA THR A 76 -6.53 11.68 12.66
C THR A 76 -6.37 11.67 14.19
N GLU A 77 -5.53 12.56 14.72
CA GLU A 77 -5.37 12.72 16.18
C GLU A 77 -6.70 12.99 16.89
N ASP A 78 -7.56 13.81 16.30
CA ASP A 78 -8.86 14.16 16.90
C ASP A 78 -9.83 12.98 16.86
N GLN A 79 -9.86 12.23 15.75
CA GLN A 79 -10.65 11.01 15.67
C GLN A 79 -10.18 9.97 16.69
N PHE A 80 -8.87 9.79 16.86
CA PHE A 80 -8.32 8.87 17.83
C PHE A 80 -8.62 9.28 19.27
N LYS A 81 -8.54 10.58 19.60
CA LYS A 81 -8.87 11.12 20.91
C LYS A 81 -10.37 11.00 21.25
N ALA A 82 -11.24 11.05 20.24
CA ALA A 82 -12.68 10.92 20.41
C ALA A 82 -13.16 9.50 20.73
N LEU A 83 -12.30 8.48 20.55
CA LEU A 83 -12.61 7.09 20.89
C LEU A 83 -12.71 6.91 22.42
N SER A 84 -13.53 5.96 22.86
CA SER A 84 -13.54 5.48 24.25
C SER A 84 -12.20 4.83 24.63
N ASP A 85 -11.91 4.69 25.93
CA ASP A 85 -10.66 4.08 26.41
C ASP A 85 -10.50 2.64 25.88
N ALA A 86 -11.57 1.85 25.86
CA ALA A 86 -11.53 0.48 25.35
C ALA A 86 -11.23 0.44 23.85
N GLU A 87 -11.86 1.33 23.07
CA GLU A 87 -11.61 1.43 21.63
C GLU A 87 -10.18 1.91 21.36
N ARG A 88 -9.69 2.92 22.10
CA ARG A 88 -8.29 3.38 21.98
C ARG A 88 -7.30 2.25 22.22
N GLN A 89 -7.52 1.44 23.26
CA GLN A 89 -6.65 0.30 23.56
C GLN A 89 -6.65 -0.71 22.41
N ALA A 90 -7.82 -1.10 21.90
CA ALA A 90 -7.95 -2.03 20.77
C ALA A 90 -7.30 -1.47 19.50
N LYS A 91 -7.58 -0.20 19.18
CA LYS A 91 -7.01 0.48 18.01
C LYS A 91 -5.50 0.69 18.12
N SER A 92 -4.96 0.93 19.31
CA SER A 92 -3.51 1.02 19.53
C SER A 92 -2.81 -0.31 19.22
N ALA A 93 -3.36 -1.44 19.64
CA ALA A 93 -2.79 -2.74 19.36
C ALA A 93 -2.80 -3.05 17.84
N GLU A 94 -3.91 -2.75 17.16
CA GLU A 94 -4.03 -2.87 15.70
C GLU A 94 -3.01 -1.98 14.99
N MET A 95 -2.88 -0.72 15.41
CA MET A 95 -1.95 0.25 14.84
C MET A 95 -0.50 -0.22 14.95
N VAL A 96 -0.08 -0.72 16.12
CA VAL A 96 1.26 -1.26 16.33
C VAL A 96 1.53 -2.40 15.35
N SER A 97 0.61 -3.33 15.20
CA SER A 97 0.74 -4.46 14.26
C SER A 97 0.87 -4.00 12.81
N GLN A 98 0.05 -3.02 12.39
CA GLN A 98 0.11 -2.48 11.03
C GLN A 98 1.42 -1.71 10.78
N LEU A 99 1.88 -0.91 11.75
CA LEU A 99 3.16 -0.20 11.66
C LEU A 99 4.35 -1.15 11.64
N ASP A 100 4.30 -2.24 12.39
CA ASP A 100 5.37 -3.24 12.39
C ASP A 100 5.47 -3.94 11.03
N SER A 101 4.35 -4.29 10.43
CA SER A 101 4.32 -4.82 9.06
C SER A 101 4.92 -3.84 8.05
N LEU A 102 4.56 -2.56 8.14
CA LEU A 102 5.12 -1.52 7.26
C LEU A 102 6.63 -1.32 7.47
N LYS A 103 7.10 -1.33 8.73
CA LYS A 103 8.54 -1.24 9.05
C LYS A 103 9.32 -2.43 8.51
N GLN A 104 8.75 -3.65 8.61
CA GLN A 104 9.38 -4.86 8.08
C GLN A 104 9.48 -4.81 6.56
N LEU A 105 8.41 -4.40 5.86
CA LEU A 105 8.43 -4.19 4.41
C LEU A 105 9.48 -3.12 4.03
N ALA A 106 9.51 -1.99 4.71
CA ALA A 106 10.50 -0.94 4.49
C ALA A 106 11.94 -1.43 4.76
N ALA A 107 12.13 -2.34 5.71
CA ALA A 107 13.43 -2.97 5.95
C ALA A 107 13.84 -3.89 4.78
N ALA A 108 12.90 -4.64 4.20
CA ALA A 108 13.13 -5.47 3.02
C ALA A 108 13.49 -4.61 1.79
N VAL A 109 12.79 -3.48 1.59
CA VAL A 109 13.13 -2.51 0.53
C VAL A 109 14.54 -1.94 0.73
N ALA A 110 14.91 -1.58 1.98
CA ALA A 110 16.26 -1.11 2.27
C ALA A 110 17.32 -2.19 2.00
N GLN A 111 17.02 -3.45 2.31
CA GLN A 111 17.93 -4.56 2.02
C GLN A 111 18.10 -4.74 0.53
N ALA A 112 17.03 -4.74 -0.26
CA ALA A 112 17.10 -4.80 -1.72
C ALA A 112 17.96 -3.66 -2.30
N GLY A 113 17.87 -2.46 -1.73
CA GLY A 113 18.72 -1.33 -2.10
C GLY A 113 20.21 -1.58 -1.81
N ARG A 114 20.54 -2.12 -0.65
CA ARG A 114 21.94 -2.50 -0.30
C ARG A 114 22.47 -3.61 -1.20
N ASP A 115 21.63 -4.60 -1.52
CA ASP A 115 22.02 -5.72 -2.39
C ASP A 115 22.29 -5.24 -3.83
N ALA A 116 21.50 -4.27 -4.32
CA ALA A 116 21.76 -3.62 -5.60
C ALA A 116 23.08 -2.83 -5.57
N ALA A 117 23.32 -2.04 -4.53
CA ALA A 117 24.55 -1.27 -4.36
C ALA A 117 25.80 -2.19 -4.31
N SER A 118 25.71 -3.31 -3.59
CA SER A 118 26.82 -4.28 -3.48
C SER A 118 27.17 -4.96 -4.81
N LYS A 119 26.21 -5.03 -5.74
CA LYS A 119 26.38 -5.50 -7.11
C LYS A 119 26.84 -4.42 -8.09
N GLY A 120 27.06 -3.20 -7.61
CA GLY A 120 27.40 -2.04 -8.44
C GLY A 120 26.23 -1.38 -9.16
N ASP A 121 25.00 -1.86 -8.96
CA ASP A 121 23.79 -1.24 -9.52
C ASP A 121 23.33 -0.06 -8.67
N THR A 122 24.11 1.01 -8.74
CA THR A 122 23.84 2.24 -7.98
C THR A 122 22.54 2.92 -8.42
N ALA A 123 22.13 2.75 -9.69
CA ALA A 123 20.88 3.31 -10.20
C ALA A 123 19.67 2.64 -9.55
N GLN A 124 19.68 1.32 -9.46
CA GLN A 124 18.62 0.57 -8.81
C GLN A 124 18.61 0.79 -7.29
N ALA A 125 19.78 0.84 -6.65
CA ALA A 125 19.90 1.16 -5.22
C ALA A 125 19.27 2.52 -4.91
N ARG A 126 19.54 3.53 -5.74
CA ARG A 126 18.93 4.87 -5.60
C ARG A 126 17.41 4.83 -5.71
N LYS A 127 16.82 4.03 -6.60
CA LYS A 127 15.36 3.87 -6.70
C LYS A 127 14.75 3.37 -5.40
N TYR A 128 15.32 2.34 -4.79
CA TYR A 128 14.86 1.80 -3.51
C TYR A 128 14.90 2.85 -2.39
N PHE A 129 16.02 3.55 -2.25
CA PHE A 129 16.15 4.55 -1.17
C PHE A 129 15.33 5.81 -1.43
N THR A 130 15.12 6.21 -2.70
CA THR A 130 14.19 7.29 -3.05
C THR A 130 12.77 6.92 -2.65
N SER A 131 12.30 5.73 -2.96
CA SER A 131 10.96 5.27 -2.57
C SER A 131 10.79 5.21 -1.04
N LEU A 132 11.81 4.74 -0.30
CA LEU A 132 11.81 4.81 1.17
C LEU A 132 11.68 6.23 1.70
N LYS A 133 12.42 7.17 1.12
CA LYS A 133 12.37 8.59 1.50
C LYS A 133 11.01 9.20 1.21
N GLN A 134 10.43 8.90 0.05
CA GLN A 134 9.10 9.35 -0.36
C GLN A 134 8.02 8.79 0.57
N CYS A 135 8.06 7.49 0.88
CA CYS A 135 7.20 6.87 1.88
C CYS A 135 7.32 7.59 3.23
N GLY A 136 8.54 7.80 3.71
CA GLY A 136 8.80 8.52 4.95
C GLY A 136 8.23 9.94 4.95
N THR A 137 8.34 10.65 3.83
CA THR A 137 7.76 12.00 3.67
C THR A 137 6.23 11.97 3.68
N ALA A 138 5.64 10.97 3.02
CA ALA A 138 4.18 10.81 2.99
C ALA A 138 3.60 10.51 4.38
N LEU A 139 4.30 9.71 5.20
CA LEU A 139 3.89 9.38 6.56
C LEU A 139 4.14 10.52 7.56
N ASP A 140 5.14 11.36 7.32
CA ASP A 140 5.46 12.52 8.16
C ASP A 140 4.60 13.74 7.79
N SER A 141 3.34 13.48 7.47
CA SER A 141 2.32 14.49 7.20
C SER A 141 1.60 14.89 8.49
N PRO A 142 1.25 16.17 8.70
CA PRO A 142 0.47 16.61 9.85
C PRO A 142 -0.92 15.95 9.93
N ASP A 143 -1.43 15.42 8.82
CA ASP A 143 -2.70 14.68 8.76
C ASP A 143 -2.60 13.26 9.34
N CYS A 144 -1.39 12.77 9.58
CA CYS A 144 -1.15 11.45 10.15
C CYS A 144 -1.03 11.52 11.68
N LEU A 145 -1.39 10.43 12.36
CA LEU A 145 -1.13 10.27 13.79
C LEU A 145 0.37 10.45 14.12
N ARG A 146 0.69 11.03 15.27
CA ARG A 146 2.10 11.28 15.69
C ARG A 146 2.97 10.03 15.65
N ILE A 147 2.43 8.87 16.01
CA ILE A 147 3.15 7.60 15.94
C ILE A 147 3.49 7.22 14.50
N VAL A 148 2.61 7.51 13.54
CA VAL A 148 2.83 7.31 12.09
C VAL A 148 3.90 8.28 11.60
N GLN A 149 3.82 9.56 12.00
CA GLN A 149 4.84 10.57 11.68
C GLN A 149 6.23 10.16 12.19
N GLY A 150 6.31 9.61 13.41
CA GLY A 150 7.58 9.09 13.96
C GLY A 150 8.19 7.99 13.09
N VAL A 151 7.38 7.09 12.55
CA VAL A 151 7.83 6.09 11.57
C VAL A 151 8.30 6.76 10.28
N GLY A 152 7.57 7.76 9.78
CA GLY A 152 7.94 8.54 8.60
C GLY A 152 9.33 9.19 8.75
N GLN A 153 9.58 9.84 9.89
CA GLN A 153 10.87 10.46 10.20
C GLN A 153 12.00 9.43 10.25
N ALA A 154 11.75 8.27 10.87
CA ALA A 154 12.73 7.19 10.93
C ALA A 154 13.08 6.63 9.54
N LEU A 155 12.09 6.49 8.65
CA LEU A 155 12.31 6.04 7.27
C LEU A 155 13.11 7.06 6.45
N LYS A 156 12.82 8.35 6.58
CA LYS A 156 13.62 9.42 5.93
C LYS A 156 15.08 9.36 6.36
N LYS A 157 15.31 9.32 7.69
CA LYS A 157 16.67 9.23 8.23
C LYS A 157 17.41 7.98 7.74
N LYS A 158 16.71 6.83 7.68
CA LYS A 158 17.28 5.58 7.17
C LYS A 158 17.66 5.72 5.70
N ALA A 159 16.77 6.25 4.87
CA ALA A 159 17.04 6.47 3.45
C ALA A 159 18.26 7.40 3.24
N ASP A 160 18.33 8.52 3.95
CA ASP A 160 19.45 9.46 3.86
C ASP A 160 20.78 8.81 4.28
N THR A 161 20.75 7.97 5.33
CA THR A 161 21.94 7.20 5.75
C THR A 161 22.40 6.22 4.66
N GLU A 162 21.48 5.53 3.99
CA GLU A 162 21.84 4.58 2.92
C GLU A 162 22.29 5.32 1.64
N PHE A 163 21.73 6.49 1.33
CA PHE A 163 22.22 7.33 0.23
C PHE A 163 23.68 7.75 0.45
N GLY A 164 24.06 8.10 1.68
CA GLY A 164 25.43 8.47 2.02
C GLY A 164 26.46 7.36 1.83
N LYS A 165 26.03 6.10 1.71
CA LYS A 165 26.91 4.93 1.49
C LYS A 165 27.06 4.59 0.00
N ILE A 166 26.20 5.12 -0.88
CA ILE A 166 26.29 4.87 -2.32
C ILE A 166 27.38 5.75 -2.92
N GLY A 167 28.44 5.13 -3.40
CA GLY A 167 29.51 5.84 -4.13
C GLY A 167 30.73 6.21 -3.26
N GLN A 168 30.83 5.60 -2.06
CA GLN A 168 32.07 5.63 -1.28
C GLN A 168 33.05 4.53 -1.71
#